data_73c1c2898dcfcc2b7f9ab6539097ecc5
#
_entry.id   73c1c2898dcfcc2b7f9ab6539097ecc5
#
_cell.length_a   1.000
_cell.length_b   1.000
_cell.length_c   1.000
_cell.angle_alpha   90.00
_cell.angle_beta   90.00
_cell.angle_gamma   90.00
#
_symmetry.space_group_name_H-M   'P 1'
#
loop_
_entity.id
_entity.type
_entity.pdbx_description
1 polymer ?
#
loop_
_entity_poly.entity_id
_entity_poly.type
_entity_poly.pdbx_seq_one_letter_code
_entity_poly.pdbx_strand_id
1 'polypeptide(L)'
;MGSIIQDVTLTPLRTISAPGGDVLHAMKRTDAGFTGFGEAYFSTILHHDIKDWRRHLRMTMNLVVPLGSIRFVLYDDRTDSTTHGAWMQICLSRDKNYQRLTVPFGIWMAFQGLAAPSSMLLNIADLPHEPDEAERRPLDFFKFDWKS
;
A
#
# COMPACT_ATOMS: atom_id res chain seq x y z
N MET A 1 14.05 1.98 -8.53
CA MET A 1 12.68 1.55 -8.74
C MET A 1 12.67 0.06 -9.06
N GLY A 2 11.86 -0.72 -8.40
CA GLY A 2 11.75 -2.15 -8.65
C GLY A 2 10.96 -2.47 -9.90
N SER A 3 10.86 -3.76 -10.20
CA SER A 3 10.02 -4.27 -11.27
C SER A 3 8.55 -3.97 -11.01
N ILE A 4 7.74 -4.03 -12.07
CA ILE A 4 6.28 -4.00 -11.91
C ILE A 4 5.82 -5.41 -11.61
N ILE A 5 5.02 -5.57 -10.56
CA ILE A 5 4.44 -6.86 -10.18
C ILE A 5 3.08 -6.99 -10.86
N GLN A 6 2.81 -8.16 -11.43
CA GLN A 6 1.54 -8.45 -12.08
C GLN A 6 0.36 -8.15 -11.15
N ASP A 7 -0.64 -7.44 -11.66
CA ASP A 7 -1.88 -7.05 -10.98
C ASP A 7 -1.73 -5.96 -9.92
N VAL A 8 -0.52 -5.52 -9.60
CA VAL A 8 -0.30 -4.35 -8.76
C VAL A 8 -0.37 -3.11 -9.65
N THR A 9 -1.18 -2.13 -9.24
CA THR A 9 -1.36 -0.91 -10.04
C THR A 9 -1.17 0.34 -9.20
N LEU A 10 -0.74 1.40 -9.87
CA LEU A 10 -0.63 2.74 -9.31
C LEU A 10 -1.55 3.65 -10.11
N THR A 11 -2.46 4.32 -9.41
CA THR A 11 -3.44 5.22 -10.04
C THR A 11 -3.19 6.64 -9.54
N PRO A 12 -2.84 7.59 -10.41
CA PRO A 12 -2.69 8.99 -10.01
C PRO A 12 -3.98 9.52 -9.41
N LEU A 13 -3.84 10.28 -8.31
CA LEU A 13 -4.97 10.85 -7.60
C LEU A 13 -4.97 12.37 -7.75
N ARG A 14 -6.17 12.95 -7.81
CA ARG A 14 -6.34 14.38 -7.93
C ARG A 14 -6.23 15.04 -6.57
N THR A 15 -5.55 16.18 -6.53
CA THR A 15 -5.59 17.14 -5.43
C THR A 15 -6.27 18.39 -5.97
N ILE A 16 -7.36 18.79 -5.33
CA ILE A 16 -8.11 19.99 -5.73
C ILE A 16 -7.81 21.07 -4.71
N SER A 17 -7.17 22.14 -5.16
CA SER A 17 -6.87 23.29 -4.32
C SER A 17 -8.14 24.05 -4.01
N ALA A 18 -8.33 24.42 -2.74
CA ALA A 18 -9.51 25.16 -2.31
C ALA A 18 -9.14 26.11 -1.16
N PRO A 19 -9.85 27.25 -1.01
CA PRO A 19 -9.63 28.13 0.12
C PRO A 19 -9.89 27.39 1.44
N GLY A 20 -8.93 27.51 2.36
CA GLY A 20 -9.03 26.85 3.66
C GLY A 20 -8.51 25.43 3.71
N GLY A 21 -8.21 24.81 2.58
CA GLY A 21 -7.61 23.48 2.53
C GLY A 21 -7.96 22.73 1.26
N ASP A 22 -7.07 21.84 0.87
CA ASP A 22 -7.21 21.07 -0.36
C ASP A 22 -8.12 19.86 -0.19
N VAL A 23 -8.71 19.42 -1.30
CA VAL A 23 -9.47 18.16 -1.35
C VAL A 23 -8.59 17.11 -1.99
N LEU A 24 -8.34 16.03 -1.27
CA LEU A 24 -7.51 14.92 -1.72
C LEU A 24 -8.40 13.76 -2.11
N HIS A 25 -8.42 13.42 -3.39
CA HIS A 25 -9.21 12.27 -3.85
C HIS A 25 -8.56 10.97 -3.39
N ALA A 26 -9.38 9.96 -3.12
CA ALA A 26 -8.90 8.64 -2.72
C ALA A 26 -9.41 7.55 -3.66
N MET A 27 -10.73 7.40 -3.78
CA MET A 27 -11.31 6.37 -4.65
C MET A 27 -12.76 6.67 -4.96
N LYS A 28 -13.14 6.46 -6.21
CA LYS A 28 -14.53 6.43 -6.64
C LYS A 28 -14.93 4.99 -6.95
N ARG A 29 -16.22 4.68 -6.76
CA ARG A 29 -16.75 3.35 -7.09
C ARG A 29 -16.48 2.96 -8.53
N THR A 30 -16.36 3.93 -9.43
CA THR A 30 -16.12 3.71 -10.85
C THR A 30 -14.66 3.62 -11.24
N ASP A 31 -13.74 3.77 -10.28
CA ASP A 31 -12.32 3.73 -10.57
C ASP A 31 -11.84 2.31 -10.87
N ALA A 32 -10.84 2.19 -11.74
CA ALA A 32 -10.11 0.95 -11.90
C ALA A 32 -9.47 0.56 -10.55
N GLY A 33 -9.50 -0.73 -10.21
CA GLY A 33 -9.00 -1.21 -8.92
C GLY A 33 -10.06 -1.31 -7.85
N PHE A 34 -11.27 -0.76 -8.09
CA PHE A 34 -12.36 -0.95 -7.16
C PHE A 34 -12.98 -2.33 -7.38
N THR A 35 -12.88 -3.20 -6.39
CA THR A 35 -13.41 -4.58 -6.45
C THR A 35 -14.49 -4.83 -5.41
N GLY A 36 -14.98 -3.77 -4.79
CA GLY A 36 -16.00 -3.86 -3.76
C GLY A 36 -15.56 -3.09 -2.52
N PHE A 37 -16.45 -2.98 -1.57
CA PHE A 37 -16.17 -2.30 -0.32
C PHE A 37 -16.45 -3.22 0.87
N GLY A 38 -15.43 -3.50 1.68
CA GLY A 38 -15.58 -4.22 2.93
C GLY A 38 -15.43 -3.32 4.13
N GLU A 39 -14.34 -2.57 4.17
CA GLU A 39 -14.06 -1.62 5.24
C GLU A 39 -13.03 -0.59 4.80
N ALA A 40 -12.98 0.54 5.48
CA ALA A 40 -11.94 1.53 5.30
C ALA A 40 -11.40 1.93 6.66
N TYR A 41 -10.08 2.02 6.77
CA TYR A 41 -9.46 2.45 8.02
C TYR A 41 -8.16 3.19 7.75
N PHE A 42 -7.81 4.06 8.70
CA PHE A 42 -6.52 4.72 8.71
C PHE A 42 -5.55 3.91 9.58
N SER A 43 -4.30 3.92 9.19
CA SER A 43 -3.21 3.35 9.95
C SER A 43 -2.08 4.37 10.01
N THR A 44 -1.47 4.52 11.17
CA THR A 44 -0.34 5.43 11.32
C THR A 44 0.95 4.63 11.50
N ILE A 45 2.07 5.24 11.13
CA ILE A 45 3.38 4.66 11.33
C ILE A 45 4.36 5.74 11.74
N LEU A 46 5.16 5.46 12.75
CA LEU A 46 6.16 6.41 13.25
C LEU A 46 7.34 6.50 12.29
N HIS A 47 8.05 7.62 12.39
CA HIS A 47 9.23 7.86 11.57
C HIS A 47 10.27 6.75 11.77
N HIS A 48 10.75 6.18 10.68
CA HIS A 48 11.69 5.05 10.60
C HIS A 48 11.12 3.69 10.97
N ASP A 49 9.98 3.62 11.63
CA ASP A 49 9.38 2.32 11.97
C ASP A 49 8.99 1.57 10.72
N ILE A 50 9.04 0.24 10.81
CA ILE A 50 8.68 -0.66 9.73
C ILE A 50 7.63 -1.62 10.24
N LYS A 51 6.53 -1.76 9.51
CA LYS A 51 5.54 -2.80 9.76
C LYS A 51 5.87 -3.99 8.88
N ASP A 52 5.98 -5.16 9.53
CA ASP A 52 6.53 -6.36 8.92
C ASP A 52 5.63 -6.99 7.86
N TRP A 53 6.10 -8.09 7.27
CA TRP A 53 5.49 -8.70 6.10
C TRP A 53 4.10 -9.26 6.39
N ARG A 54 3.17 -8.91 5.51
CA ARG A 54 1.80 -9.41 5.53
C ARG A 54 1.38 -9.75 4.10
N ARG A 55 0.64 -10.83 3.97
CA ARG A 55 0.01 -11.23 2.72
C ARG A 55 -1.45 -11.53 2.97
N HIS A 56 -2.34 -10.91 2.21
CA HIS A 56 -3.76 -11.22 2.27
C HIS A 56 -4.07 -12.43 1.39
N LEU A 57 -5.03 -13.23 1.82
CA LEU A 57 -5.45 -14.43 1.09
C LEU A 57 -6.62 -14.16 0.15
N ARG A 58 -7.44 -13.16 0.45
CA ARG A 58 -8.63 -12.83 -0.34
C ARG A 58 -8.82 -11.34 -0.55
N MET A 59 -8.30 -10.50 0.34
CA MET A 59 -8.51 -9.05 0.32
C MET A 59 -7.64 -8.36 -0.72
N THR A 60 -8.24 -7.49 -1.51
CA THR A 60 -7.52 -6.49 -2.30
C THR A 60 -7.47 -5.19 -1.51
N MET A 61 -6.29 -4.62 -1.38
CA MET A 61 -6.07 -3.35 -0.69
C MET A 61 -5.96 -2.22 -1.70
N ASN A 62 -6.56 -1.07 -1.37
CA ASN A 62 -6.34 0.17 -2.07
C ASN A 62 -5.79 1.17 -1.07
N LEU A 63 -4.53 1.55 -1.25
CA LEU A 63 -3.75 2.29 -0.26
C LEU A 63 -3.48 3.71 -0.72
N VAL A 64 -3.76 4.67 0.15
CA VAL A 64 -3.54 6.10 -0.09
C VAL A 64 -2.77 6.68 1.09
N VAL A 65 -1.78 7.54 0.81
CA VAL A 65 -0.98 8.19 1.86
C VAL A 65 -1.33 9.69 1.87
N PRO A 66 -2.32 10.10 2.68
CA PRO A 66 -2.74 11.51 2.71
C PRO A 66 -1.86 12.40 3.58
N LEU A 67 -1.03 11.83 4.43
CA LEU A 67 -0.19 12.58 5.36
C LEU A 67 1.16 11.88 5.52
N GLY A 68 2.24 12.64 5.37
CA GLY A 68 3.59 12.11 5.48
C GLY A 68 4.07 11.41 4.23
N SER A 69 4.92 10.42 4.42
CA SER A 69 5.55 9.67 3.34
C SER A 69 5.81 8.24 3.79
N ILE A 70 5.48 7.28 2.94
CA ILE A 70 5.62 5.86 3.26
C ILE A 70 6.28 5.14 2.09
N ARG A 71 7.27 4.31 2.40
CA ARG A 71 7.87 3.39 1.43
C ARG A 71 7.20 2.03 1.57
N PHE A 72 6.58 1.57 0.49
CA PHE A 72 6.00 0.24 0.40
C PHE A 72 6.97 -0.67 -0.36
N VAL A 73 7.18 -1.87 0.18
CA VAL A 73 8.01 -2.89 -0.46
C VAL A 73 7.14 -4.12 -0.64
N LEU A 74 7.06 -4.60 -1.88
CA LEU A 74 6.24 -5.72 -2.26
C LEU A 74 7.08 -6.84 -2.84
N TYR A 75 6.69 -8.08 -2.57
CA TYR A 75 7.34 -9.26 -3.11
C TYR A 75 6.29 -10.22 -3.64
N ASP A 76 6.46 -10.66 -4.89
CA ASP A 76 5.53 -11.56 -5.55
C ASP A 76 6.02 -13.00 -5.43
N ASP A 77 5.38 -13.77 -4.56
CA ASP A 77 5.71 -15.16 -4.30
C ASP A 77 4.64 -16.12 -4.87
N ARG A 78 3.76 -15.61 -5.73
CA ARG A 78 2.70 -16.42 -6.33
C ARG A 78 3.28 -17.36 -7.37
N THR A 79 2.97 -18.66 -7.25
CA THR A 79 3.59 -19.69 -8.09
C THR A 79 3.20 -19.61 -9.56
N ASP A 80 2.00 -19.11 -9.86
CA ASP A 80 1.47 -19.02 -11.23
C ASP A 80 1.50 -17.59 -11.79
N SER A 81 2.19 -16.67 -11.11
CA SER A 81 2.33 -15.31 -11.58
C SER A 81 3.43 -15.18 -12.62
N THR A 82 3.22 -14.33 -13.63
CA THR A 82 4.26 -14.01 -14.63
C THR A 82 5.43 -13.24 -14.02
N THR A 83 5.22 -12.65 -12.84
CA THR A 83 6.27 -11.90 -12.14
C THR A 83 6.70 -12.57 -10.83
N HIS A 84 6.56 -13.90 -10.75
CA HIS A 84 7.01 -14.67 -9.59
C HIS A 84 8.49 -14.35 -9.28
N GLY A 85 8.77 -14.02 -8.03
CA GLY A 85 10.12 -13.64 -7.58
C GLY A 85 10.45 -12.16 -7.74
N ALA A 86 9.56 -11.35 -8.30
CA ALA A 86 9.82 -9.93 -8.51
C ALA A 86 9.63 -9.13 -7.23
N TRP A 87 10.46 -8.11 -7.09
CA TRP A 87 10.38 -7.10 -6.03
C TRP A 87 9.92 -5.78 -6.61
N MET A 88 9.14 -5.05 -5.84
CA MET A 88 8.71 -3.71 -6.20
C MET A 88 8.77 -2.82 -4.98
N GLN A 89 9.26 -1.58 -5.14
CA GLN A 89 9.16 -0.60 -4.07
C GLN A 89 8.64 0.70 -4.62
N ILE A 90 7.87 1.41 -3.81
CA ILE A 90 7.29 2.69 -4.16
C ILE A 90 7.17 3.56 -2.91
N CYS A 91 7.56 4.82 -3.03
CA CYS A 91 7.34 5.82 -1.99
C CYS A 91 6.14 6.66 -2.38
N LEU A 92 5.16 6.71 -1.50
CA LEU A 92 3.96 7.51 -1.70
C LEU A 92 3.93 8.64 -0.69
N SER A 93 3.56 9.83 -1.15
CA SER A 93 3.37 10.98 -0.30
C SER A 93 2.38 11.92 -0.96
N ARG A 94 1.71 12.74 -0.14
CA ARG A 94 0.78 13.74 -0.66
C ARG A 94 1.46 14.72 -1.62
N ASP A 95 2.67 15.15 -1.29
CA ASP A 95 3.30 16.27 -1.98
C ASP A 95 4.11 15.86 -3.20
N LYS A 96 4.70 14.67 -3.20
CA LYS A 96 5.65 14.27 -4.24
C LYS A 96 5.16 13.16 -5.14
N ASN A 97 4.29 12.29 -4.63
CA ASN A 97 3.82 11.14 -5.39
C ASN A 97 2.47 10.69 -4.85
N TYR A 98 1.42 11.45 -5.18
CA TYR A 98 0.09 11.17 -4.66
C TYR A 98 -0.64 10.23 -5.61
N GLN A 99 -0.51 8.92 -5.34
CA GLN A 99 -1.14 7.86 -6.11
C GLN A 99 -1.78 6.84 -5.17
N ARG A 100 -2.76 6.13 -5.68
CA ARG A 100 -3.35 4.99 -4.99
C ARG A 100 -2.63 3.72 -5.42
N LEU A 101 -2.13 2.96 -4.44
CA LEU A 101 -1.50 1.67 -4.67
C LEU A 101 -2.55 0.58 -4.47
N THR A 102 -2.84 -0.16 -5.54
CA THR A 102 -3.76 -1.30 -5.50
C THR A 102 -2.94 -2.58 -5.41
N VAL A 103 -3.11 -3.32 -4.31
CA VAL A 103 -2.39 -4.55 -4.05
C VAL A 103 -3.39 -5.69 -3.94
N PRO A 104 -3.43 -6.60 -4.91
CA PRO A 104 -4.32 -7.75 -4.83
C PRO A 104 -3.85 -8.74 -3.76
N PHE A 105 -4.71 -9.69 -3.43
CA PHE A 105 -4.32 -10.76 -2.50
C PHE A 105 -3.14 -11.58 -3.10
N GLY A 106 -2.40 -12.25 -2.22
CA GLY A 106 -1.28 -13.10 -2.63
C GLY A 106 0.07 -12.40 -2.72
N ILE A 107 0.13 -11.09 -2.50
CA ILE A 107 1.37 -10.29 -2.58
C ILE A 107 1.84 -9.97 -1.16
N TRP A 108 3.12 -10.25 -0.87
CA TRP A 108 3.74 -9.85 0.37
C TRP A 108 4.05 -8.35 0.36
N MET A 109 3.73 -7.69 1.45
CA MET A 109 4.00 -6.26 1.59
C MET A 109 4.48 -5.93 3.00
N ALA A 110 5.48 -5.07 3.07
CA ALA A 110 5.92 -4.40 4.29
C ALA A 110 6.09 -2.91 3.98
N PHE A 111 6.01 -2.05 4.98
CA PHE A 111 6.16 -0.62 4.71
C PHE A 111 6.83 0.10 5.86
N GLN A 112 7.46 1.23 5.52
CA GLN A 112 8.25 2.04 6.43
C GLN A 112 7.80 3.50 6.40
N GLY A 113 7.67 4.11 7.56
CA GLY A 113 7.41 5.53 7.69
C GLY A 113 8.65 6.36 7.40
N LEU A 114 8.51 7.34 6.51
CA LEU A 114 9.63 8.17 6.08
C LEU A 114 9.55 9.61 6.58
N ALA A 115 8.45 10.02 7.19
CA ALA A 115 8.26 11.40 7.65
C ALA A 115 8.15 11.46 9.17
N ALA A 116 8.75 12.49 9.74
CA ALA A 116 8.65 12.77 11.17
C ALA A 116 7.44 13.68 11.44
N PRO A 117 6.68 13.51 12.53
CA PRO A 117 6.84 12.46 13.52
C PRO A 117 6.20 11.14 13.12
N SER A 118 5.26 11.17 12.18
CA SER A 118 4.52 9.99 11.73
C SER A 118 3.93 10.22 10.35
N SER A 119 3.50 9.13 9.73
CA SER A 119 2.77 9.15 8.47
C SER A 119 1.48 8.39 8.63
N MET A 120 0.55 8.62 7.72
CA MET A 120 -0.77 7.99 7.77
C MET A 120 -1.08 7.38 6.41
N LEU A 121 -1.65 6.18 6.43
CA LEU A 121 -2.21 5.59 5.23
C LEU A 121 -3.68 5.28 5.45
N LEU A 122 -4.45 5.33 4.38
CA LEU A 122 -5.83 4.88 4.31
C LEU A 122 -5.86 3.59 3.51
N ASN A 123 -6.44 2.53 4.07
CA ASN A 123 -6.73 1.31 3.32
C ASN A 123 -8.23 1.24 3.06
N ILE A 124 -8.60 1.20 1.78
CA ILE A 124 -9.96 0.91 1.35
C ILE A 124 -9.96 -0.54 0.89
N ALA A 125 -10.40 -1.42 1.79
CA ALA A 125 -10.34 -2.86 1.58
C ALA A 125 -11.66 -3.38 1.03
N ASP A 126 -11.60 -4.36 0.15
CA ASP A 126 -12.81 -4.94 -0.45
C ASP A 126 -13.48 -6.00 0.44
N LEU A 127 -12.83 -6.40 1.52
CA LEU A 127 -13.36 -7.34 2.51
C LEU A 127 -13.17 -6.76 3.92
N PRO A 128 -14.09 -7.03 4.85
CA PRO A 128 -13.86 -6.67 6.25
C PRO A 128 -12.78 -7.55 6.86
N HIS A 129 -12.18 -7.06 7.93
CA HIS A 129 -11.11 -7.77 8.63
C HIS A 129 -11.59 -9.09 9.19
N GLU A 130 -10.82 -10.16 8.92
CA GLU A 130 -11.00 -11.47 9.54
C GLU A 130 -9.63 -11.99 9.95
N PRO A 131 -9.48 -12.61 11.15
CA PRO A 131 -8.15 -12.98 11.67
C PRO A 131 -7.38 -13.96 10.80
N ASP A 132 -8.07 -14.86 10.08
CA ASP A 132 -7.44 -15.90 9.25
C ASP A 132 -7.30 -15.51 7.78
N GLU A 133 -7.62 -14.27 7.43
CA GLU A 133 -7.56 -13.79 6.05
C GLU A 133 -6.16 -13.35 5.64
N ALA A 134 -5.24 -13.16 6.60
CA ALA A 134 -3.90 -12.69 6.32
C ALA A 134 -2.85 -13.58 6.97
N GLU A 135 -1.71 -13.70 6.29
CA GLU A 135 -0.51 -14.34 6.83
C GLU A 135 0.50 -13.28 7.20
N ARG A 136 1.31 -13.53 8.22
CA ARG A 136 2.35 -12.62 8.69
C ARG A 136 3.68 -13.33 8.77
N ARG A 137 4.77 -12.60 8.52
CA ARG A 137 6.14 -13.07 8.69
C ARG A 137 6.97 -11.98 9.31
N PRO A 138 8.00 -12.32 10.10
CA PRO A 138 8.89 -11.32 10.67
C PRO A 138 9.68 -10.60 9.58
N LEU A 139 10.18 -9.43 9.90
CA LEU A 139 10.82 -8.55 8.92
C LEU A 139 12.01 -9.21 8.22
N ASP A 140 12.75 -10.06 8.93
CA ASP A 140 13.92 -10.75 8.38
C ASP A 140 13.59 -12.01 7.56
N PHE A 141 12.29 -12.35 7.38
CA PHE A 141 11.89 -13.51 6.59
C PHE A 141 12.30 -13.36 5.13
N PHE A 142 12.11 -12.17 4.55
CA PHE A 142 12.62 -11.81 3.23
C PHE A 142 13.78 -10.84 3.41
N LYS A 143 14.84 -11.04 2.61
CA LYS A 143 16.02 -10.17 2.68
C LYS A 143 15.79 -8.92 1.86
N PHE A 144 15.59 -7.81 2.55
CA PHE A 144 15.48 -6.49 1.93
C PHE A 144 16.31 -5.50 2.74
N ASP A 145 17.05 -4.64 2.05
CA ASP A 145 17.86 -3.62 2.71
C ASP A 145 17.03 -2.37 2.97
N TRP A 146 16.48 -2.26 4.17
CA TRP A 146 15.66 -1.13 4.57
C TRP A 146 16.44 0.16 4.79
N LYS A 147 17.76 0.08 4.80
CA LYS A 147 18.63 1.24 4.98
C LYS A 147 19.09 1.88 3.68
N SER A 148 18.79 1.25 2.57
CA SER A 148 19.22 1.73 1.25
C SER A 148 18.39 2.90 0.73
#